data_f045cd2fbb00fceb61ec75bd694f23e8
#
_entry.id   f045cd2fbb00fceb61ec75bd694f23e8
#
_cell.length_a   1.000
_cell.length_b   1.000
_cell.length_c   1.000
_cell.angle_alpha   90.00
_cell.angle_beta   90.00
_cell.angle_gamma   90.00
#
_symmetry.space_group_name_H-M   'P 1'
#
loop_
_entity.id
_entity.type
_entity.pdbx_description
1 polymer ?
#
loop_
_entity_poly.entity_id
_entity_poly.type
_entity_poly.pdbx_seq_one_letter_code
_entity_poly.pdbx_strand_id
1 'polypeptide(L)'
;MGLQLPSELTTFLQMVGYNWPQADETKLFEMGQKWTGFSSTLDQVTSAADTGASGVWNENIGDDIRAFSDHWSGEDGPAKVLGDSSTASTLVDTGMFIVGAIVLALKVQVIIQLVTLAIQIAQAIATAAVTFGASLAEIPIFQQISRQIVGMLIDQVINKLLTA
;
A
#
# COMPACT_ATOMS: atom_id res chain seq x y z
N MET A 1 -1.78 -3.92 13.37
CA MET A 1 -1.37 -2.56 13.77
C MET A 1 -0.08 -2.25 13.02
N GLY A 2 -0.08 -1.24 12.15
CA GLY A 2 1.08 -0.90 11.33
C GLY A 2 2.29 -0.42 12.13
N LEU A 3 3.42 -0.20 11.43
CA LEU A 3 4.66 0.27 12.03
C LEU A 3 4.42 1.58 12.80
N GLN A 4 4.80 1.59 14.06
CA GLN A 4 4.68 2.75 14.94
C GLN A 4 6.03 3.44 15.11
N LEU A 5 5.99 4.75 15.36
CA LEU A 5 7.19 5.52 15.70
C LEU A 5 7.65 5.14 17.12
N PRO A 6 8.93 4.78 17.31
CA PRO A 6 9.51 4.65 18.65
C PRO A 6 9.33 5.95 19.46
N SER A 7 8.97 5.82 20.73
CA SER A 7 8.67 6.96 21.61
C SER A 7 9.84 7.96 21.69
N GLU A 8 11.07 7.45 21.64
CA GLU A 8 12.30 8.21 21.72
C GLU A 8 12.49 9.15 20.52
N LEU A 9 11.88 8.81 19.37
CA LEU A 9 11.96 9.60 18.14
C LEU A 9 10.84 10.65 18.00
N THR A 10 9.84 10.62 18.88
CA THR A 10 8.68 11.53 18.80
C THR A 10 9.11 13.00 18.91
N THR A 11 10.04 13.31 19.82
CA THR A 11 10.56 14.65 19.99
C THR A 11 11.28 15.14 18.71
N PHE A 12 12.07 14.27 18.07
CA PHE A 12 12.78 14.62 16.83
C PHE A 12 11.81 14.86 15.67
N LEU A 13 10.72 14.06 15.59
CA LEU A 13 9.68 14.27 14.58
C LEU A 13 8.99 15.64 14.77
N GLN A 14 8.69 16.01 16.00
CA GLN A 14 8.13 17.34 16.33
C GLN A 14 9.11 18.48 15.98
N MET A 15 10.40 18.30 16.24
CA MET A 15 11.45 19.29 15.89
C MET A 15 11.50 19.57 14.38
N VAL A 16 11.29 18.54 13.53
CA VAL A 16 11.25 18.74 12.08
C VAL A 16 9.87 19.20 11.57
N GLY A 17 8.86 19.29 12.44
CA GLY A 17 7.56 19.88 12.15
C GLY A 17 6.62 18.98 11.36
N TYR A 18 6.76 17.66 11.45
CA TYR A 18 5.90 16.68 10.81
C TYR A 18 5.14 15.80 11.81
N ASN A 19 4.05 15.21 11.34
CA ASN A 19 3.29 14.22 12.08
C ASN A 19 3.59 12.81 11.54
N TRP A 20 3.49 11.81 12.42
CA TRP A 20 3.62 10.42 12.02
C TRP A 20 2.49 10.00 11.07
N PRO A 21 2.79 9.31 9.95
CA PRO A 21 1.76 8.82 9.04
C PRO A 21 0.78 7.88 9.75
N GLN A 22 -0.52 8.18 9.66
CA GLN A 22 -1.58 7.42 10.32
C GLN A 22 -2.03 6.19 9.53
N ALA A 23 -1.64 6.06 8.26
CA ALA A 23 -1.97 4.91 7.44
C ALA A 23 -1.44 3.61 8.08
N ASP A 24 -2.26 2.56 8.06
CA ASP A 24 -1.95 1.24 8.62
C ASP A 24 -1.65 0.26 7.48
N GLU A 25 -0.39 0.07 7.17
CA GLU A 25 0.08 -0.83 6.11
C GLU A 25 -0.28 -2.29 6.39
N THR A 26 -0.35 -2.70 7.66
CA THR A 26 -0.77 -4.06 8.03
C THR A 26 -2.21 -4.30 7.61
N LYS A 27 -3.11 -3.33 7.85
CA LYS A 27 -4.50 -3.43 7.39
C LYS A 27 -4.62 -3.42 5.87
N LEU A 28 -3.78 -2.66 5.17
CA LEU A 28 -3.76 -2.67 3.71
C LEU A 28 -3.37 -4.06 3.17
N PHE A 29 -2.35 -4.70 3.75
CA PHE A 29 -1.98 -6.06 3.39
C PHE A 29 -3.07 -7.08 3.73
N GLU A 30 -3.71 -6.98 4.89
CA GLU A 30 -4.84 -7.83 5.28
C GLU A 30 -6.03 -7.67 4.32
N MET A 31 -6.31 -6.44 3.89
CA MET A 31 -7.36 -6.17 2.89
C MET A 31 -6.99 -6.78 1.53
N GLY A 32 -5.75 -6.62 1.07
CA GLY A 32 -5.26 -7.27 -0.15
C GLY A 32 -5.47 -8.77 -0.09
N GLN A 33 -5.07 -9.44 0.99
CA GLN A 33 -5.28 -10.89 1.16
C GLN A 33 -6.76 -11.30 1.08
N LYS A 34 -7.68 -10.47 1.61
CA LYS A 34 -9.12 -10.74 1.50
C LYS A 34 -9.61 -10.64 0.05
N TRP A 35 -9.11 -9.67 -0.71
CA TRP A 35 -9.42 -9.54 -2.12
C TRP A 35 -8.86 -10.69 -2.95
N THR A 36 -7.65 -11.18 -2.64
CA THR A 36 -7.08 -12.41 -3.24
C THR A 36 -8.00 -13.62 -2.98
N GLY A 37 -8.46 -13.78 -1.74
CA GLY A 37 -9.40 -14.85 -1.38
C GLY A 37 -10.76 -14.72 -2.09
N PHE A 38 -11.25 -13.49 -2.27
CA PHE A 38 -12.49 -13.23 -3.00
C PHE A 38 -12.35 -13.53 -4.50
N SER A 39 -11.24 -13.14 -5.14
CA SER A 39 -10.95 -13.50 -6.53
C SER A 39 -10.94 -15.02 -6.73
N SER A 40 -10.27 -15.78 -5.84
CA SER A 40 -10.27 -17.25 -5.88
C SER A 40 -11.67 -17.84 -5.72
N THR A 41 -12.53 -17.23 -4.90
CA THR A 41 -13.93 -17.67 -4.76
C THR A 41 -14.72 -17.41 -6.04
N LEU A 42 -14.52 -16.25 -6.67
CA LEU A 42 -15.15 -15.93 -7.97
C LEU A 42 -14.73 -16.91 -9.05
N ASP A 43 -13.46 -17.31 -9.13
CA ASP A 43 -12.99 -18.31 -10.09
C ASP A 43 -13.66 -19.67 -9.90
N GLN A 44 -13.82 -20.10 -8.64
CA GLN A 44 -14.53 -21.34 -8.32
C GLN A 44 -16.01 -21.27 -8.70
N VAL A 45 -16.68 -20.16 -8.40
CA VAL A 45 -18.09 -19.94 -8.75
C VAL A 45 -18.24 -19.90 -10.27
N THR A 46 -17.35 -19.20 -10.98
CA THR A 46 -17.35 -19.15 -12.45
C THR A 46 -17.21 -20.54 -13.05
N SER A 47 -16.25 -21.32 -12.59
CA SER A 47 -16.04 -22.70 -13.07
C SER A 47 -17.22 -23.60 -12.80
N ALA A 48 -17.85 -23.52 -11.62
CA ALA A 48 -19.04 -24.31 -11.29
C ALA A 48 -20.26 -23.90 -12.13
N ALA A 49 -20.42 -22.58 -12.33
CA ALA A 49 -21.51 -22.04 -13.15
C ALA A 49 -21.35 -22.41 -14.63
N ASP A 50 -20.13 -22.34 -15.19
CA ASP A 50 -19.85 -22.80 -16.56
C ASP A 50 -20.10 -24.28 -16.74
N THR A 51 -19.74 -25.09 -15.75
CA THR A 51 -20.03 -26.54 -15.77
C THR A 51 -21.52 -26.79 -15.77
N GLY A 52 -22.29 -26.10 -14.92
CA GLY A 52 -23.75 -26.22 -14.88
C GLY A 52 -24.42 -25.72 -16.18
N ALA A 53 -23.98 -24.57 -16.69
CA ALA A 53 -24.52 -24.03 -17.92
C ALA A 53 -24.21 -24.92 -19.13
N SER A 54 -23.00 -25.44 -19.26
CA SER A 54 -22.59 -26.32 -20.35
C SER A 54 -23.34 -27.66 -20.34
N GLY A 55 -23.70 -28.17 -19.17
CA GLY A 55 -24.57 -29.32 -19.03
C GLY A 55 -25.93 -29.15 -19.74
N VAL A 56 -26.49 -27.93 -19.72
CA VAL A 56 -27.77 -27.62 -20.36
C VAL A 56 -27.68 -27.82 -21.87
N TRP A 57 -26.74 -27.28 -22.58
CA TRP A 57 -26.65 -27.41 -24.05
C TRP A 57 -25.94 -28.67 -24.51
N ASN A 58 -25.24 -29.39 -23.65
CA ASN A 58 -24.68 -30.68 -23.97
C ASN A 58 -25.74 -31.82 -23.92
N GLU A 59 -26.75 -31.64 -23.08
CA GLU A 59 -27.78 -32.67 -22.87
C GLU A 59 -29.13 -32.35 -23.55
N ASN A 60 -29.29 -31.14 -24.11
CA ASN A 60 -30.53 -30.68 -24.72
C ASN A 60 -30.30 -30.09 -26.11
N ILE A 61 -31.35 -30.05 -26.93
CA ILE A 61 -31.33 -29.51 -28.30
C ILE A 61 -32.56 -28.61 -28.48
N GLY A 62 -32.38 -27.46 -29.10
CA GLY A 62 -33.46 -26.53 -29.38
C GLY A 62 -32.95 -25.13 -29.69
N ASP A 63 -33.80 -24.26 -30.21
CA ASP A 63 -33.43 -22.86 -30.48
C ASP A 63 -33.28 -22.05 -29.19
N ASP A 64 -34.08 -22.36 -28.22
CA ASP A 64 -34.02 -21.85 -26.84
C ASP A 64 -32.69 -22.20 -26.14
N ILE A 65 -32.26 -23.45 -26.33
CA ILE A 65 -30.98 -23.93 -25.79
C ILE A 65 -29.78 -23.22 -26.47
N ARG A 66 -29.87 -23.01 -27.77
CA ARG A 66 -28.84 -22.20 -28.51
C ARG A 66 -28.83 -20.77 -28.03
N ALA A 67 -29.99 -20.14 -27.91
CA ALA A 67 -30.12 -18.79 -27.39
C ALA A 67 -29.54 -18.64 -25.97
N PHE A 68 -29.76 -19.65 -25.10
CA PHE A 68 -29.15 -19.68 -23.77
C PHE A 68 -27.62 -19.77 -23.83
N SER A 69 -27.08 -20.68 -24.64
CA SER A 69 -25.63 -20.85 -24.81
C SER A 69 -24.97 -19.56 -25.34
N ASP A 70 -25.59 -18.94 -26.36
CA ASP A 70 -25.12 -17.69 -26.97
C ASP A 70 -25.14 -16.54 -25.94
N HIS A 71 -26.21 -16.45 -25.14
CA HIS A 71 -26.32 -15.44 -24.08
C HIS A 71 -25.29 -15.67 -22.99
N TRP A 72 -25.10 -16.92 -22.54
CA TRP A 72 -24.13 -17.25 -21.48
C TRP A 72 -22.71 -16.91 -21.88
N SER A 73 -22.32 -17.25 -23.13
CA SER A 73 -20.96 -17.08 -23.64
C SER A 73 -20.74 -15.74 -24.34
N GLY A 74 -21.76 -14.90 -24.45
CA GLY A 74 -21.70 -13.63 -25.14
C GLY A 74 -20.76 -12.62 -24.49
N GLU A 75 -20.46 -11.55 -25.22
CA GLU A 75 -19.54 -10.48 -24.80
C GLU A 75 -20.01 -9.79 -23.50
N ASP A 76 -21.31 -9.68 -23.29
CA ASP A 76 -21.96 -9.17 -22.09
C ASP A 76 -22.59 -10.30 -21.27
N GLY A 77 -22.21 -11.54 -21.53
CA GLY A 77 -22.78 -12.72 -20.91
C GLY A 77 -22.32 -12.95 -19.46
N PRO A 78 -23.08 -13.76 -18.68
CA PRO A 78 -22.74 -14.02 -17.27
C PRO A 78 -21.35 -14.60 -17.06
N ALA A 79 -20.86 -15.45 -17.95
CA ALA A 79 -19.50 -16.03 -17.87
C ALA A 79 -18.43 -14.93 -17.93
N LYS A 80 -18.58 -14.00 -18.86
CA LYS A 80 -17.66 -12.87 -19.01
C LYS A 80 -17.70 -11.94 -17.81
N VAL A 81 -18.89 -11.59 -17.32
CA VAL A 81 -19.05 -10.72 -16.14
C VAL A 81 -18.38 -11.31 -14.91
N LEU A 82 -18.52 -12.61 -14.70
CA LEU A 82 -17.87 -13.31 -13.58
C LEU A 82 -16.34 -13.31 -13.72
N GLY A 83 -15.82 -13.59 -14.92
CA GLY A 83 -14.37 -13.56 -15.20
C GLY A 83 -13.76 -12.16 -15.04
N ASP A 84 -14.45 -11.14 -15.53
CA ASP A 84 -14.02 -9.74 -15.38
C ASP A 84 -14.05 -9.31 -13.91
N SER A 85 -15.01 -9.79 -13.13
CA SER A 85 -15.09 -9.53 -11.68
C SER A 85 -13.92 -10.16 -10.92
N SER A 86 -13.48 -11.36 -11.29
CA SER A 86 -12.28 -11.99 -10.73
C SER A 86 -11.04 -11.17 -11.06
N THR A 87 -10.89 -10.77 -12.32
CA THR A 87 -9.77 -9.90 -12.75
C THR A 87 -9.75 -8.58 -12.02
N ALA A 88 -10.90 -7.89 -11.88
CA ALA A 88 -11.01 -6.65 -11.15
C ALA A 88 -10.63 -6.82 -9.66
N SER A 89 -11.01 -7.93 -9.04
CA SER A 89 -10.64 -8.25 -7.65
C SER A 89 -9.12 -8.40 -7.49
N THR A 90 -8.45 -9.03 -8.44
CA THR A 90 -6.99 -9.17 -8.48
C THR A 90 -6.28 -7.82 -8.67
N LEU A 91 -6.85 -6.89 -9.43
CA LEU A 91 -6.31 -5.54 -9.55
C LEU A 91 -6.42 -4.76 -8.24
N VAL A 92 -7.53 -4.93 -7.52
CA VAL A 92 -7.72 -4.28 -6.21
C VAL A 92 -6.72 -4.82 -5.19
N ASP A 93 -6.51 -6.13 -5.11
CA ASP A 93 -5.56 -6.73 -4.17
C ASP A 93 -4.14 -6.23 -4.44
N THR A 94 -3.72 -6.24 -5.70
CA THR A 94 -2.42 -5.74 -6.14
C THR A 94 -2.23 -4.27 -5.74
N GLY A 95 -3.24 -3.43 -5.97
CA GLY A 95 -3.25 -2.03 -5.54
C GLY A 95 -3.06 -1.88 -4.03
N MET A 96 -3.76 -2.69 -3.22
CA MET A 96 -3.62 -2.67 -1.76
C MET A 96 -2.21 -3.05 -1.30
N PHE A 97 -1.58 -4.06 -1.92
CA PHE A 97 -0.21 -4.45 -1.61
C PHE A 97 0.80 -3.36 -2.00
N ILE A 98 0.64 -2.74 -3.16
CA ILE A 98 1.51 -1.63 -3.62
C ILE A 98 1.41 -0.45 -2.65
N VAL A 99 0.20 0.00 -2.31
CA VAL A 99 -0.02 1.11 -1.39
C VAL A 99 0.53 0.79 0.00
N GLY A 100 0.30 -0.43 0.52
CA GLY A 100 0.85 -0.89 1.79
C GLY A 100 2.38 -0.85 1.82
N ALA A 101 3.04 -1.32 0.75
CA ALA A 101 4.49 -1.29 0.63
C ALA A 101 5.05 0.14 0.55
N ILE A 102 4.39 1.05 -0.17
CA ILE A 102 4.77 2.47 -0.25
C ILE A 102 4.68 3.13 1.13
N VAL A 103 3.59 2.92 1.87
CA VAL A 103 3.41 3.47 3.23
C VAL A 103 4.46 2.92 4.19
N LEU A 104 4.74 1.62 4.15
CA LEU A 104 5.77 1.01 4.99
C LEU A 104 7.16 1.59 4.68
N ALA A 105 7.50 1.71 3.40
CA ALA A 105 8.77 2.29 2.97
C ALA A 105 8.95 3.74 3.46
N LEU A 106 7.89 4.57 3.38
CA LEU A 106 7.90 5.93 3.92
C LEU A 106 8.20 5.92 5.42
N LYS A 107 7.47 5.12 6.19
CA LYS A 107 7.64 5.02 7.65
C LYS A 107 9.06 4.63 8.03
N VAL A 108 9.62 3.62 7.36
CA VAL A 108 11.01 3.18 7.59
C VAL A 108 12.01 4.29 7.26
N GLN A 109 11.85 4.98 6.13
CA GLN A 109 12.75 6.07 5.74
C GLN A 109 12.68 7.25 6.71
N VAL A 110 11.49 7.61 7.21
CA VAL A 110 11.33 8.65 8.23
C VAL A 110 12.04 8.25 9.53
N ILE A 111 11.90 7.00 9.99
CA ILE A 111 12.62 6.51 11.18
C ILE A 111 14.14 6.64 10.98
N ILE A 112 14.66 6.18 9.85
CA ILE A 112 16.09 6.27 9.55
C ILE A 112 16.57 7.73 9.61
N GLN A 113 15.81 8.66 9.02
CA GLN A 113 16.17 10.09 9.04
C GLN A 113 16.14 10.67 10.45
N LEU A 114 15.17 10.29 11.28
CA LEU A 114 15.10 10.76 12.68
C LEU A 114 16.22 10.18 13.55
N VAL A 115 16.60 8.91 13.34
CA VAL A 115 17.76 8.30 14.00
C VAL A 115 19.04 9.03 13.61
N THR A 116 19.22 9.36 12.33
CA THR A 116 20.37 10.13 11.84
C THR A 116 20.44 11.50 12.52
N LEU A 117 19.31 12.21 12.60
CA LEU A 117 19.21 13.49 13.29
C LEU A 117 19.57 13.38 14.78
N ALA A 118 19.06 12.34 15.46
CA ALA A 118 19.35 12.08 16.87
C ALA A 118 20.86 11.87 17.11
N ILE A 119 21.51 11.09 16.24
CA ILE A 119 22.97 10.85 16.31
C ILE A 119 23.75 12.17 16.08
N GLN A 120 23.38 12.97 15.10
CA GLN A 120 24.03 14.24 14.80
C GLN A 120 23.92 15.22 15.99
N ILE A 121 22.74 15.32 16.59
CA ILE A 121 22.53 16.15 17.78
C ILE A 121 23.34 15.64 18.97
N ALA A 122 23.37 14.32 19.20
CA ALA A 122 24.17 13.74 20.29
C ALA A 122 25.67 14.01 20.10
N GLN A 123 26.18 13.91 18.87
CA GLN A 123 27.57 14.23 18.53
C GLN A 123 27.89 15.72 18.77
N ALA A 124 27.00 16.63 18.33
CA ALA A 124 27.18 18.07 18.55
C ALA A 124 27.24 18.40 20.04
N ILE A 125 26.39 17.78 20.87
CA ILE A 125 26.40 17.95 22.33
C ILE A 125 27.69 17.37 22.93
N ALA A 126 28.10 16.17 22.54
CA ALA A 126 29.30 15.51 23.07
C ALA A 126 30.60 16.31 22.78
N THR A 127 30.66 16.99 21.64
CA THR A 127 31.83 17.79 21.23
C THR A 127 31.79 19.24 21.73
N ALA A 128 30.68 19.68 22.33
CA ALA A 128 30.48 21.07 22.75
C ALA A 128 31.56 21.58 23.73
N ALA A 129 32.01 20.72 24.65
CA ALA A 129 33.06 21.09 25.63
C ALA A 129 34.41 21.37 24.95
N VAL A 130 34.76 20.64 23.91
CA VAL A 130 36.02 20.79 23.17
C VAL A 130 35.97 21.96 22.19
N THR A 131 34.80 22.25 21.65
CA THR A 131 34.57 23.31 20.63
C THR A 131 34.09 24.60 21.25
N PHE A 132 34.13 24.73 22.61
CA PHE A 132 33.61 25.92 23.33
C PHE A 132 32.17 26.27 22.93
N GLY A 133 31.34 25.24 22.65
CA GLY A 133 29.93 25.39 22.26
C GLY A 133 29.69 25.64 20.76
N ALA A 134 30.73 25.79 19.93
CA ALA A 134 30.55 26.06 18.50
C ALA A 134 29.77 24.95 17.78
N SER A 135 29.96 23.67 18.17
CA SER A 135 29.20 22.52 17.60
C SER A 135 27.67 22.56 17.86
N LEU A 136 27.22 23.26 18.90
CA LEU A 136 25.80 23.42 19.17
C LEU A 136 25.10 24.30 18.11
N ALA A 137 25.83 25.17 17.43
CA ALA A 137 25.29 25.97 16.32
C ALA A 137 24.96 25.14 15.08
N GLU A 138 25.46 23.90 15.00
CA GLU A 138 25.14 22.97 13.91
C GLU A 138 23.75 22.34 14.08
N ILE A 139 23.20 22.26 15.29
CA ILE A 139 21.91 21.61 15.59
C ILE A 139 20.76 22.18 14.74
N PRO A 140 20.54 23.50 14.64
CA PRO A 140 19.49 24.06 13.79
C PRO A 140 19.67 23.70 12.30
N ILE A 141 20.91 23.58 11.85
CA ILE A 141 21.24 23.19 10.47
C ILE A 141 20.83 21.75 10.23
N PHE A 142 21.16 20.83 11.14
CA PHE A 142 20.74 19.42 11.05
C PHE A 142 19.22 19.27 11.07
N GLN A 143 18.53 20.04 11.90
CA GLN A 143 17.05 20.04 11.95
C GLN A 143 16.47 20.52 10.62
N GLN A 144 17.00 21.58 10.02
CA GLN A 144 16.52 22.11 8.74
C GLN A 144 16.75 21.11 7.60
N ILE A 145 17.93 20.49 7.53
CA ILE A 145 18.24 19.46 6.53
C ILE A 145 17.29 18.27 6.70
N SER A 146 17.10 17.77 7.92
CA SER A 146 16.19 16.65 8.19
C SER A 146 14.74 16.99 7.83
N ARG A 147 14.30 18.23 8.10
CA ARG A 147 12.98 18.71 7.69
C ARG A 147 12.80 18.67 6.16
N GLN A 148 13.79 19.13 5.41
CA GLN A 148 13.75 19.10 3.94
C GLN A 148 13.71 17.67 3.42
N ILE A 149 14.52 16.76 3.98
CA ILE A 149 14.55 15.36 3.56
C ILE A 149 13.20 14.69 3.85
N VAL A 150 12.63 14.85 5.05
CA VAL A 150 11.32 14.30 5.38
C VAL A 150 10.23 14.86 4.46
N GLY A 151 10.26 16.16 4.15
CA GLY A 151 9.36 16.77 3.17
C GLY A 151 9.46 16.12 1.80
N MET A 152 10.65 15.96 1.26
CA MET A 152 10.88 15.28 -0.03
C MET A 152 10.39 13.84 -0.04
N LEU A 153 10.56 13.09 1.07
CA LEU A 153 10.07 11.72 1.19
C LEU A 153 8.53 11.68 1.12
N ILE A 154 7.85 12.60 1.79
CA ILE A 154 6.39 12.71 1.76
C ILE A 154 5.91 13.06 0.35
N ASP A 155 6.50 14.06 -0.30
CA ASP A 155 6.15 14.47 -1.66
C ASP A 155 6.37 13.33 -2.67
N GLN A 156 7.46 12.59 -2.53
CA GLN A 156 7.74 11.42 -3.37
C GLN A 156 6.67 10.33 -3.22
N VAL A 157 6.21 10.09 -2.00
CA VAL A 157 5.15 9.10 -1.73
C VAL A 157 3.82 9.57 -2.30
N ILE A 158 3.45 10.83 -2.10
CA ILE A 158 2.22 11.40 -2.67
C ILE A 158 2.23 11.25 -4.19
N ASN A 159 3.34 11.63 -4.84
CA ASN A 159 3.47 11.47 -6.29
C ASN A 159 3.34 10.02 -6.74
N LYS A 160 3.97 9.07 -6.04
CA LYS A 160 3.84 7.63 -6.35
C LYS A 160 2.41 7.13 -6.20
N LEU A 161 1.68 7.57 -5.17
CA LEU A 161 0.29 7.18 -4.94
C LEU A 161 -0.68 7.77 -5.98
N LEU A 162 -0.35 8.94 -6.55
CA LEU A 162 -1.17 9.58 -7.59
C LEU A 162 -0.92 9.01 -8.99
N THR A 163 0.19 8.29 -9.19
CA THR A 163 0.62 7.74 -10.48
C THR A 163 0.55 6.22 -10.55
N ALA A 164 0.20 5.56 -9.47
CA ALA A 164 0.00 4.11 -9.39
C ALA A 164 -1.45 3.75 -9.73
#